data_a97aebbfa2280d129ad0469bb6482453
#
_entry.id   a97aebbfa2280d129ad0469bb6482453
#
_cell.length_a   1.000
_cell.length_b   1.000
_cell.length_c   1.000
_cell.angle_alpha   90.00
_cell.angle_beta   90.00
_cell.angle_gamma   90.00
#
_symmetry.space_group_name_H-M   'P 1'
#
loop_
_entity.id
_entity.type
_entity.pdbx_description
1 polymer ?
#
loop_
_entity_poly.entity_id
_entity_poly.type
_entity_poly.pdbx_seq_one_letter_code
_entity_poly.pdbx_strand_id
1 'polypeptide(L)'
;MDERLFRKGAGGAIPAWDQVHRLSINQSVGPEIKDLGSTFSINSKFMDVIDPILLDKQWVVMGVLMAFLSLGMGPYIYWLTFIRYPWGGMVEILLSFLPLLLFGPTVWYLGPNLFFGLRYRPIRLHRATRKIYAIRRRRFFSKPGQGDIVWEAPWTEESIFCLHREITPYGTYYHIRHYTVDEQGKVTRAFSIGREWQKTEARLALAQWNYWCRYMNEGPRDLPKPMLFHTRHETPRESFLFSLYDFGMNVPAFMRLLVMPPVLFFTLMRMISNATCRAPIWPDEIANLSIIAPDDPYAEPRQGTPIGWAETILAQKRGDYPDDDHARVRDWAGEPDGEKHADAWLDNPSRALAAQRATS
;
A
#
# COMPACT_ATOMS: atom_id res chain seq x y z
N MET A 1 2.38 7.87 8.55
CA MET A 1 2.52 6.70 9.39
C MET A 1 3.95 6.66 9.86
N ASP A 2 4.11 6.59 11.15
CA ASP A 2 5.36 6.77 11.83
C ASP A 2 6.23 5.52 11.78
N GLU A 3 7.52 5.64 12.17
CA GLU A 3 8.40 4.51 12.48
C GLU A 3 7.71 3.39 13.26
N ARG A 4 6.73 3.74 14.10
CA ARG A 4 5.98 2.78 14.93
C ARG A 4 5.12 1.79 14.14
N LEU A 5 4.67 2.13 12.93
CA LEU A 5 3.91 1.18 12.10
C LEU A 5 4.79 0.15 11.40
N PHE A 6 6.05 0.48 11.19
CA PHE A 6 7.05 -0.49 10.81
C PHE A 6 7.54 -1.34 11.99
N ARG A 7 7.21 -0.92 13.20
CA ARG A 7 7.41 -1.69 14.44
C ARG A 7 6.18 -2.51 14.84
N LYS A 8 5.11 -2.58 14.01
CA LYS A 8 3.98 -3.50 14.26
C LYS A 8 4.55 -4.92 14.29
N GLY A 9 4.54 -5.55 15.45
CA GLY A 9 5.20 -6.84 15.70
C GLY A 9 6.65 -6.76 16.17
N ALA A 10 7.25 -5.57 16.30
CA ALA A 10 8.62 -5.45 16.80
C ALA A 10 8.76 -5.99 18.24
N GLY A 11 9.84 -6.73 18.48
CA GLY A 11 10.10 -7.42 19.75
C GLY A 11 9.48 -8.81 19.85
N GLY A 12 8.59 -9.21 18.93
CA GLY A 12 8.02 -10.56 18.82
C GLY A 12 8.71 -11.41 17.76
N ALA A 13 8.41 -12.69 17.74
CA ALA A 13 8.78 -13.56 16.62
C ALA A 13 7.94 -13.26 15.37
N ILE A 14 8.43 -13.65 14.20
CA ILE A 14 7.63 -13.62 12.97
C ILE A 14 6.38 -14.49 13.20
N PRO A 15 5.17 -14.04 12.82
CA PRO A 15 3.95 -14.83 12.94
C PRO A 15 4.10 -16.22 12.31
N ALA A 16 3.54 -17.24 12.93
CA ALA A 16 3.67 -18.64 12.45
C ALA A 16 3.18 -18.82 11.00
N TRP A 17 2.09 -18.15 10.64
CA TRP A 17 1.61 -18.13 9.25
C TRP A 17 2.69 -17.60 8.29
N ASP A 18 3.32 -16.48 8.61
CA ASP A 18 4.30 -15.82 7.75
C ASP A 18 5.59 -16.63 7.63
N GLN A 19 5.98 -17.34 8.71
CA GLN A 19 7.13 -18.26 8.66
C GLN A 19 6.92 -19.40 7.66
N VAL A 20 5.71 -19.96 7.63
CA VAL A 20 5.33 -21.03 6.68
C VAL A 20 5.20 -20.50 5.25
N HIS A 21 4.67 -19.26 5.08
CA HIS A 21 4.44 -18.63 3.79
C HIS A 21 5.58 -17.68 3.39
N ARG A 22 6.82 -18.10 3.63
CA ARG A 22 8.01 -17.37 3.20
C ARG A 22 8.17 -17.45 1.68
N LEU A 23 8.50 -16.30 1.07
CA LEU A 23 8.68 -16.14 -0.37
C LEU A 23 10.18 -16.12 -0.71
N SER A 24 10.56 -16.84 -1.75
CA SER A 24 11.91 -16.77 -2.31
C SER A 24 11.97 -15.73 -3.42
N ILE A 25 13.06 -14.97 -3.46
CA ILE A 25 13.29 -14.00 -4.54
C ILE A 25 13.65 -14.66 -5.88
N ASN A 26 14.05 -15.94 -5.85
CA ASN A 26 14.51 -16.70 -7.01
C ASN A 26 13.49 -17.74 -7.49
N GLN A 27 12.36 -17.87 -6.80
CA GLN A 27 11.34 -18.87 -7.13
C GLN A 27 9.98 -18.22 -7.27
N SER A 28 9.38 -18.39 -8.44
CA SER A 28 8.01 -17.95 -8.68
C SER A 28 7.00 -18.86 -7.99
N VAL A 29 5.92 -18.26 -7.48
CA VAL A 29 4.77 -18.97 -6.93
C VAL A 29 3.62 -18.83 -7.91
N GLY A 30 3.32 -19.89 -8.63
CA GLY A 30 2.37 -19.83 -9.74
C GLY A 30 2.96 -19.20 -11.02
N PRO A 31 2.30 -19.38 -12.17
CA PRO A 31 2.81 -18.94 -13.46
C PRO A 31 2.50 -17.47 -13.77
N GLU A 32 1.60 -16.84 -13.04
CA GLU A 32 1.13 -15.49 -13.36
C GLU A 32 2.13 -14.42 -12.98
N ILE A 33 2.29 -13.43 -13.87
CA ILE A 33 3.06 -12.20 -13.64
C ILE A 33 2.11 -11.04 -13.87
N LYS A 34 1.78 -10.27 -12.82
CA LYS A 34 0.86 -9.13 -12.92
C LYS A 34 1.33 -7.97 -12.04
N ASP A 35 1.37 -6.76 -12.61
CA ASP A 35 1.57 -5.52 -11.84
C ASP A 35 0.35 -5.18 -10.97
N LEU A 36 -0.84 -5.46 -11.48
CA LEU A 36 -2.13 -5.22 -10.80
C LEU A 36 -2.33 -3.75 -10.40
N GLY A 37 -1.82 -2.85 -11.22
CA GLY A 37 -1.94 -1.42 -11.00
C GLY A 37 -1.24 -0.96 -9.72
N SER A 38 -0.03 -1.43 -9.47
CA SER A 38 0.74 -1.04 -8.29
C SER A 38 1.87 -0.05 -8.58
N THR A 39 2.10 0.32 -9.82
CA THR A 39 3.30 1.05 -10.24
C THR A 39 3.07 2.56 -10.35
N PHE A 40 4.01 3.37 -9.85
CA PHE A 40 4.15 4.80 -10.15
C PHE A 40 5.04 5.05 -11.35
N SER A 41 6.16 4.34 -11.44
CA SER A 41 7.12 4.45 -12.53
C SER A 41 8.05 3.24 -12.56
N ILE A 42 8.51 2.89 -13.76
CA ILE A 42 9.46 1.81 -14.01
C ILE A 42 10.52 2.29 -14.99
N ASN A 43 11.74 1.80 -14.86
CA ASN A 43 12.85 2.05 -15.76
C ASN A 43 13.92 0.94 -15.60
N SER A 44 15.06 1.06 -16.24
CA SER A 44 16.14 0.06 -16.17
C SER A 44 16.79 -0.06 -14.79
N LYS A 45 16.76 1.00 -13.96
CA LYS A 45 17.44 1.05 -12.65
C LYS A 45 16.52 0.78 -11.46
N PHE A 46 15.30 1.33 -11.47
CA PHE A 46 14.38 1.18 -10.36
C PHE A 46 12.92 1.18 -10.82
N MET A 47 12.07 0.65 -9.97
CA MET A 47 10.61 0.71 -10.07
C MET A 47 10.05 1.27 -8.76
N ASP A 48 9.19 2.29 -8.87
CA ASP A 48 8.46 2.84 -7.73
C ASP A 48 7.06 2.21 -7.68
N VAL A 49 6.76 1.50 -6.61
CA VAL A 49 5.45 0.87 -6.37
C VAL A 49 4.72 1.56 -5.23
N ILE A 50 3.39 1.37 -5.17
CA ILE A 50 2.55 1.90 -4.11
C ILE A 50 2.81 1.20 -2.77
N ASP A 51 2.50 1.89 -1.67
CA ASP A 51 2.24 1.24 -0.39
C ASP A 51 0.72 1.01 -0.23
N PRO A 52 0.29 0.04 0.62
CA PRO A 52 -1.13 -0.28 0.78
C PRO A 52 -2.01 0.93 1.15
N ILE A 53 -1.45 1.88 1.89
CA ILE A 53 -2.20 3.03 2.42
C ILE A 53 -2.65 4.01 1.34
N LEU A 54 -2.00 4.02 0.18
CA LEU A 54 -2.41 4.93 -0.89
C LEU A 54 -3.87 4.69 -1.30
N LEU A 55 -4.29 3.44 -1.36
CA LEU A 55 -5.65 3.06 -1.77
C LEU A 55 -6.67 3.34 -0.67
N ASP A 56 -6.31 3.09 0.60
CA ASP A 56 -7.22 3.20 1.74
C ASP A 56 -7.20 4.56 2.45
N LYS A 57 -6.50 5.54 1.86
CA LYS A 57 -6.27 6.84 2.48
C LYS A 57 -7.56 7.54 2.92
N GLN A 58 -8.62 7.47 2.12
CA GLN A 58 -9.92 8.09 2.41
C GLN A 58 -10.57 7.49 3.67
N TRP A 59 -10.47 6.18 3.88
CA TRP A 59 -11.03 5.52 5.07
C TRP A 59 -10.34 5.96 6.36
N VAL A 60 -9.01 6.04 6.32
CA VAL A 60 -8.23 6.49 7.48
C VAL A 60 -8.48 7.96 7.78
N VAL A 61 -8.61 8.81 6.76
CA VAL A 61 -8.98 10.23 6.89
C VAL A 61 -10.38 10.37 7.51
N MET A 62 -11.33 9.57 7.06
CA MET A 62 -12.68 9.52 7.63
C MET A 62 -12.65 9.17 9.12
N GLY A 63 -11.91 8.11 9.50
CA GLY A 63 -11.79 7.69 10.90
C GLY A 63 -11.20 8.80 11.79
N VAL A 64 -10.19 9.51 11.32
CA VAL A 64 -9.60 10.63 12.06
C VAL A 64 -10.56 11.82 12.16
N LEU A 65 -11.30 12.12 11.08
CA LEU A 65 -12.31 13.19 11.10
C LEU A 65 -13.42 12.87 12.11
N MET A 66 -13.94 11.65 12.08
CA MET A 66 -14.97 11.22 13.04
C MET A 66 -14.47 11.28 14.48
N ALA A 67 -13.22 10.86 14.72
CA ALA A 67 -12.58 10.98 16.02
C ALA A 67 -12.45 12.46 16.44
N PHE A 68 -12.07 13.35 15.52
CA PHE A 68 -11.97 14.79 15.77
C PHE A 68 -13.34 15.40 16.11
N LEU A 69 -14.38 15.08 15.36
CA LEU A 69 -15.73 15.55 15.66
C LEU A 69 -16.23 15.03 17.00
N SER A 70 -15.90 13.79 17.35
CA SER A 70 -16.23 13.19 18.64
C SER A 70 -15.57 13.90 19.81
N LEU A 71 -14.38 14.52 19.61
CA LEU A 71 -13.76 15.35 20.65
C LEU A 71 -14.62 16.55 21.03
N GLY A 72 -15.39 17.09 20.10
CA GLY A 72 -16.33 18.19 20.36
C GLY A 72 -17.48 17.82 21.29
N MET A 73 -17.79 16.53 21.45
CA MET A 73 -18.81 16.06 22.36
C MET A 73 -18.47 16.35 23.83
N GLY A 74 -17.21 16.29 24.22
CA GLY A 74 -16.76 16.58 25.58
C GLY A 74 -17.11 18.00 26.03
N PRO A 75 -16.64 19.04 25.35
CA PRO A 75 -17.04 20.44 25.59
C PRO A 75 -18.55 20.67 25.50
N TYR A 76 -19.24 19.99 24.56
CA TYR A 76 -20.68 20.10 24.44
C TYR A 76 -21.41 19.53 25.65
N ILE A 77 -21.03 18.33 26.13
CA ILE A 77 -21.57 17.74 27.37
C ILE A 77 -21.33 18.68 28.56
N TYR A 78 -20.11 19.20 28.68
CA TYR A 78 -19.75 20.15 29.74
C TYR A 78 -20.64 21.41 29.69
N TRP A 79 -20.79 22.03 28.50
CA TRP A 79 -21.64 23.19 28.30
C TRP A 79 -23.10 22.90 28.66
N LEU A 80 -23.63 21.76 28.23
CA LEU A 80 -25.01 21.36 28.48
C LEU A 80 -25.29 21.17 29.97
N THR A 81 -24.38 20.52 30.69
CA THR A 81 -24.56 20.09 32.08
C THR A 81 -24.25 21.16 33.08
N PHE A 82 -23.28 22.03 32.81
CA PHE A 82 -22.83 23.03 33.79
C PHE A 82 -23.23 24.46 33.46
N ILE A 83 -23.47 24.77 32.17
CA ILE A 83 -23.79 26.15 31.74
C ILE A 83 -25.26 26.27 31.41
N ARG A 84 -25.82 25.32 30.62
CA ARG A 84 -27.21 25.38 30.19
C ARG A 84 -28.17 24.84 31.25
N TYR A 85 -27.81 23.75 31.88
CA TYR A 85 -28.58 23.07 32.92
C TYR A 85 -27.66 22.73 34.10
N PRO A 86 -27.57 23.57 35.15
CA PRO A 86 -26.58 23.44 36.22
C PRO A 86 -26.90 22.28 37.19
N TRP A 87 -26.98 21.07 36.66
CA TRP A 87 -27.26 19.83 37.40
C TRP A 87 -26.01 18.94 37.47
N GLY A 88 -24.86 19.46 37.03
CA GLY A 88 -23.65 18.68 36.88
C GLY A 88 -23.06 18.23 38.18
N GLY A 89 -22.74 16.93 38.27
CA GLY A 89 -22.00 16.29 39.34
C GLY A 89 -20.66 15.71 38.86
N MET A 90 -20.01 14.94 39.70
CA MET A 90 -18.73 14.32 39.40
C MET A 90 -18.79 13.38 38.16
N VAL A 91 -19.91 12.67 37.97
CA VAL A 91 -20.12 11.72 36.89
C VAL A 91 -20.13 12.45 35.54
N GLU A 92 -20.81 13.57 35.45
CA GLU A 92 -20.92 14.39 34.23
C GLU A 92 -19.58 15.03 33.88
N ILE A 93 -18.78 15.42 34.88
CA ILE A 93 -17.41 15.86 34.66
C ILE A 93 -16.59 14.74 34.03
N LEU A 94 -16.63 13.54 34.59
CA LEU A 94 -15.92 12.37 34.03
C LEU A 94 -16.39 12.03 32.61
N LEU A 95 -17.70 12.06 32.35
CA LEU A 95 -18.28 11.83 31.03
C LEU A 95 -17.82 12.88 30.02
N SER A 96 -17.63 14.15 30.40
CA SER A 96 -17.13 15.18 29.49
C SER A 96 -15.66 14.95 29.06
N PHE A 97 -14.85 14.26 29.84
CA PHE A 97 -13.48 13.88 29.48
C PHE A 97 -13.37 12.57 28.70
N LEU A 98 -14.43 11.74 28.70
CA LEU A 98 -14.42 10.44 28.04
C LEU A 98 -14.11 10.52 26.52
N PRO A 99 -14.69 11.45 25.73
CA PRO A 99 -14.32 11.60 24.32
C PRO A 99 -12.83 11.93 24.11
N LEU A 100 -12.25 12.78 24.97
CA LEU A 100 -10.84 13.11 24.90
C LEU A 100 -9.96 11.87 25.15
N LEU A 101 -10.32 11.05 26.13
CA LEU A 101 -9.59 9.83 26.47
C LEU A 101 -9.67 8.80 25.34
N LEU A 102 -10.85 8.62 24.73
CA LEU A 102 -11.08 7.61 23.70
C LEU A 102 -10.54 8.04 22.32
N PHE A 103 -10.79 9.27 21.90
CA PHE A 103 -10.50 9.73 20.54
C PHE A 103 -9.25 10.62 20.43
N GLY A 104 -8.83 11.24 21.53
CA GLY A 104 -7.65 12.08 21.57
C GLY A 104 -6.37 11.38 21.07
N PRO A 105 -6.06 10.17 21.55
CA PRO A 105 -4.91 9.39 21.06
C PRO A 105 -4.97 9.11 19.56
N THR A 106 -6.15 8.81 19.02
CA THR A 106 -6.35 8.55 17.57
C THR A 106 -6.06 9.81 16.76
N VAL A 107 -6.63 10.95 17.13
CA VAL A 107 -6.40 12.23 16.45
C VAL A 107 -4.94 12.65 16.59
N TRP A 108 -4.35 12.54 17.77
CA TRP A 108 -2.95 12.88 18.01
C TRP A 108 -1.98 12.03 17.21
N TYR A 109 -2.25 10.73 17.11
CA TYR A 109 -1.35 9.79 16.47
C TYR A 109 -1.52 9.75 14.93
N LEU A 110 -2.74 9.66 14.44
CA LEU A 110 -3.03 9.51 13.00
C LEU A 110 -3.17 10.86 12.28
N GLY A 111 -3.76 11.87 12.93
CA GLY A 111 -4.06 13.16 12.30
C GLY A 111 -2.87 13.84 11.63
N PRO A 112 -1.73 14.05 12.32
CA PRO A 112 -0.57 14.71 11.72
C PRO A 112 0.00 13.96 10.50
N ASN A 113 -0.09 12.63 10.51
CA ASN A 113 0.41 11.81 9.40
C ASN A 113 -0.50 11.83 8.18
N LEU A 114 -1.81 11.98 8.40
CA LEU A 114 -2.81 12.01 7.34
C LEU A 114 -2.96 13.37 6.68
N PHE A 115 -2.96 14.44 7.48
CA PHE A 115 -3.19 15.79 6.98
C PHE A 115 -1.88 16.55 6.71
N PHE A 116 -0.77 16.15 7.31
CA PHE A 116 0.54 16.79 7.13
C PHE A 116 1.63 15.78 6.78
N GLY A 117 1.26 14.59 6.29
CA GLY A 117 2.16 13.52 5.91
C GLY A 117 2.74 13.65 4.51
N LEU A 118 3.10 12.50 3.93
CA LEU A 118 3.42 12.40 2.51
C LEU A 118 2.15 12.14 1.71
N ARG A 119 2.03 12.81 0.55
CA ARG A 119 0.90 12.66 -0.36
C ARG A 119 0.81 11.23 -0.88
N TYR A 120 1.94 10.64 -1.20
CA TYR A 120 2.14 9.25 -1.57
C TYR A 120 3.47 8.75 -0.98
N ARG A 121 3.63 7.45 -0.86
CA ARG A 121 4.78 6.81 -0.20
C ARG A 121 5.29 5.70 -1.09
N PRO A 122 6.10 6.05 -2.10
CA PRO A 122 6.62 5.04 -3.00
C PRO A 122 7.56 4.09 -2.25
N ILE A 123 7.45 2.83 -2.58
CA ILE A 123 8.47 1.83 -2.25
C ILE A 123 9.28 1.63 -3.50
N ARG A 124 10.57 1.95 -3.44
CA ARG A 124 11.49 1.86 -4.57
C ARG A 124 12.20 0.53 -4.58
N LEU A 125 11.94 -0.28 -5.58
CA LEU A 125 12.68 -1.48 -5.90
C LEU A 125 13.87 -1.07 -6.78
N HIS A 126 15.07 -0.95 -6.19
CA HIS A 126 16.24 -0.43 -6.89
C HIS A 126 17.14 -1.58 -7.35
N ARG A 127 16.97 -1.95 -8.63
CA ARG A 127 17.63 -3.10 -9.25
C ARG A 127 19.15 -2.99 -9.25
N ALA A 128 19.69 -1.81 -9.60
CA ALA A 128 21.14 -1.61 -9.71
C ALA A 128 21.87 -1.78 -8.38
N THR A 129 21.27 -1.41 -7.25
CA THR A 129 21.87 -1.58 -5.90
C THR A 129 21.40 -2.84 -5.20
N ARG A 130 20.45 -3.59 -5.78
CA ARG A 130 19.83 -4.75 -5.13
C ARG A 130 19.26 -4.41 -3.75
N LYS A 131 18.53 -3.30 -3.67
CA LYS A 131 17.90 -2.81 -2.44
C LYS A 131 16.47 -2.36 -2.67
N ILE A 132 15.68 -2.42 -1.60
CA ILE A 132 14.35 -1.81 -1.52
C ILE A 132 14.43 -0.62 -0.59
N TYR A 133 13.86 0.51 -1.00
CA TYR A 133 13.78 1.72 -0.21
C TYR A 133 12.32 2.07 0.08
N ALA A 134 11.96 2.15 1.36
CA ALA A 134 10.65 2.61 1.81
C ALA A 134 10.77 3.99 2.44
N ILE A 135 10.04 4.98 1.94
CA ILE A 135 10.14 6.38 2.37
C ILE A 135 9.04 6.75 3.35
N ARG A 136 9.40 7.54 4.39
CA ARG A 136 8.48 8.09 5.40
C ARG A 136 8.84 9.54 5.70
N ARG A 137 7.82 10.34 6.03
CA ARG A 137 8.01 11.75 6.33
C ARG A 137 8.93 11.93 7.53
N ARG A 138 9.93 12.82 7.39
CA ARG A 138 10.68 13.38 8.53
C ARG A 138 9.83 14.43 9.22
N ARG A 139 9.61 14.29 10.52
CA ARG A 139 8.72 15.18 11.30
C ARG A 139 9.31 16.55 11.59
N PHE A 140 10.64 16.64 11.75
CA PHE A 140 11.35 17.84 12.11
C PHE A 140 12.22 18.31 10.96
N PHE A 141 12.85 19.47 11.14
CA PHE A 141 13.75 20.06 10.15
C PHE A 141 14.80 19.05 9.70
N SER A 142 14.94 18.90 8.40
CA SER A 142 16.01 18.10 7.78
C SER A 142 17.19 19.00 7.44
N LYS A 143 18.41 18.45 7.51
CA LYS A 143 19.60 19.10 6.95
C LYS A 143 19.49 19.13 5.41
N PRO A 144 20.15 20.09 4.73
CA PRO A 144 20.22 20.06 3.27
C PRO A 144 20.66 18.69 2.75
N GLY A 145 19.99 18.17 1.73
CA GLY A 145 20.26 16.85 1.14
C GLY A 145 19.81 15.63 1.94
N GLN A 146 19.42 15.79 3.21
CA GLN A 146 19.01 14.67 4.06
C GLN A 146 17.67 14.04 3.65
N GLY A 147 16.78 14.82 3.04
CA GLY A 147 15.45 14.33 2.60
C GLY A 147 14.59 13.75 3.73
N ASP A 148 13.66 12.90 3.34
CA ASP A 148 12.80 12.16 4.25
C ASP A 148 13.51 10.91 4.83
N ILE A 149 12.89 10.25 5.81
CA ILE A 149 13.44 9.02 6.40
C ILE A 149 13.25 7.88 5.39
N VAL A 150 14.33 7.20 5.06
CA VAL A 150 14.29 6.03 4.18
C VAL A 150 14.74 4.79 4.95
N TRP A 151 14.05 3.70 4.72
CA TRP A 151 14.43 2.40 5.22
C TRP A 151 14.85 1.51 4.07
N GLU A 152 15.99 0.90 4.27
CA GLU A 152 16.59 0.02 3.29
C GLU A 152 16.37 -1.44 3.71
N ALA A 153 16.04 -2.26 2.72
CA ALA A 153 16.06 -3.71 2.83
C ALA A 153 16.91 -4.27 1.67
N PRO A 154 17.81 -5.21 1.92
CA PRO A 154 18.55 -5.86 0.84
C PRO A 154 17.61 -6.76 0.03
N TRP A 155 17.86 -6.88 -1.26
CA TRP A 155 17.22 -7.87 -2.13
C TRP A 155 18.15 -9.06 -2.30
N THR A 156 18.17 -9.95 -1.30
CA THR A 156 19.01 -11.14 -1.23
C THR A 156 18.18 -12.34 -0.77
N GLU A 157 18.70 -13.54 -0.92
CA GLU A 157 18.02 -14.76 -0.45
C GLU A 157 17.86 -14.83 1.07
N GLU A 158 18.72 -14.12 1.80
CA GLU A 158 18.64 -14.02 3.26
C GLU A 158 17.48 -13.11 3.72
N SER A 159 17.01 -12.25 2.83
CA SER A 159 15.91 -11.34 3.12
C SER A 159 14.60 -12.10 3.36
N ILE A 160 13.88 -11.70 4.40
CA ILE A 160 12.66 -12.40 4.81
C ILE A 160 11.46 -11.69 4.21
N PHE A 161 11.00 -12.19 3.07
CA PHE A 161 9.73 -11.81 2.46
C PHE A 161 8.70 -12.90 2.73
N CYS A 162 7.49 -12.49 3.08
CA CYS A 162 6.39 -13.41 3.39
C CYS A 162 5.09 -12.90 2.79
N LEU A 163 4.19 -13.82 2.47
CA LEU A 163 2.79 -13.50 2.30
C LEU A 163 2.17 -13.34 3.69
N HIS A 164 1.96 -12.11 4.11
CA HIS A 164 1.37 -11.81 5.41
C HIS A 164 -0.15 -11.90 5.35
N ARG A 165 -0.72 -12.49 6.41
CA ARG A 165 -2.17 -12.58 6.62
C ARG A 165 -2.59 -11.70 7.78
N GLU A 166 -3.35 -10.65 7.50
CA GLU A 166 -3.94 -9.78 8.50
C GLU A 166 -5.43 -10.10 8.69
N ILE A 167 -5.81 -10.49 9.90
CA ILE A 167 -7.20 -10.77 10.25
C ILE A 167 -7.76 -9.54 10.95
N THR A 168 -8.80 -8.96 10.38
CA THR A 168 -9.51 -7.80 10.90
C THR A 168 -10.99 -8.15 11.15
N PRO A 169 -11.75 -7.34 11.90
CA PRO A 169 -13.19 -7.51 12.02
C PRO A 169 -13.96 -7.47 10.71
N TYR A 170 -13.36 -6.87 9.65
CA TYR A 170 -13.97 -6.69 8.33
C TYR A 170 -13.57 -7.77 7.32
N GLY A 171 -12.64 -8.65 7.69
CA GLY A 171 -12.19 -9.73 6.81
C GLY A 171 -10.72 -10.08 6.98
N THR A 172 -10.30 -11.03 6.16
CA THR A 172 -8.90 -11.45 6.09
C THR A 172 -8.26 -10.84 4.85
N TYR A 173 -7.13 -10.17 5.04
CA TYR A 173 -6.37 -9.51 3.99
C TYR A 173 -4.99 -10.12 3.85
N TYR A 174 -4.45 -10.11 2.64
CA TYR A 174 -3.14 -10.65 2.27
C TYR A 174 -2.32 -9.59 1.55
N HIS A 175 -1.04 -9.47 1.92
CA HIS A 175 -0.08 -8.60 1.24
C HIS A 175 1.35 -9.10 1.44
N ILE A 176 2.26 -8.64 0.59
CA ILE A 176 3.67 -8.97 0.74
C ILE A 176 4.28 -8.12 1.84
N ARG A 177 4.95 -8.77 2.79
CA ARG A 177 5.63 -8.12 3.92
C ARG A 177 7.09 -8.53 3.99
N HIS A 178 7.94 -7.54 4.24
CA HIS A 178 9.35 -7.74 4.56
C HIS A 178 9.55 -7.66 6.08
N TYR A 179 10.40 -8.53 6.61
CA TYR A 179 10.83 -8.53 8.01
C TYR A 179 12.34 -8.36 8.11
N THR A 180 12.77 -7.52 9.04
CA THR A 180 14.13 -7.48 9.54
C THR A 180 14.12 -8.04 10.96
N VAL A 181 14.98 -8.99 11.24
CA VAL A 181 15.11 -9.63 12.57
C VAL A 181 16.49 -9.33 13.18
N ASP A 182 16.58 -9.38 14.48
CA ASP A 182 17.84 -9.35 15.21
C ASP A 182 18.51 -10.74 15.28
N GLU A 183 19.64 -10.83 15.95
CA GLU A 183 20.40 -12.09 16.14
C GLU A 183 19.62 -13.15 16.93
N GLN A 184 18.60 -12.73 17.70
CA GLN A 184 17.72 -13.62 18.45
C GLN A 184 16.48 -14.04 17.65
N GLY A 185 16.36 -13.63 16.38
CA GLY A 185 15.20 -13.90 15.53
C GLY A 185 13.95 -13.07 15.86
N LYS A 186 14.08 -12.02 16.65
CA LYS A 186 12.96 -11.10 16.94
C LYS A 186 12.85 -10.03 15.88
N VAL A 187 11.64 -9.73 15.50
CA VAL A 187 11.33 -8.68 14.51
C VAL A 187 11.75 -7.32 15.04
N THR A 188 12.65 -6.66 14.33
CA THR A 188 13.07 -5.28 14.60
C THR A 188 12.30 -4.29 13.74
N ARG A 189 12.00 -4.66 12.49
CA ARG A 189 11.26 -3.85 11.52
C ARG A 189 10.43 -4.73 10.60
N ALA A 190 9.29 -4.18 10.16
CA ALA A 190 8.48 -4.78 9.11
C ALA A 190 7.85 -3.69 8.25
N PHE A 191 7.71 -3.93 6.96
CA PHE A 191 6.94 -3.07 6.06
C PHE A 191 6.24 -3.89 4.98
N SER A 192 5.10 -3.39 4.53
CA SER A 192 4.30 -4.02 3.49
C SER A 192 4.54 -3.34 2.15
N ILE A 193 4.48 -4.12 1.07
CA ILE A 193 4.74 -3.69 -0.30
C ILE A 193 3.49 -3.98 -1.14
N GLY A 194 3.12 -3.04 -2.03
CA GLY A 194 2.04 -3.21 -2.99
C GLY A 194 0.65 -3.08 -2.38
N ARG A 195 -0.30 -3.82 -2.91
CA ARG A 195 -1.71 -3.79 -2.51
C ARG A 195 -2.02 -4.82 -1.42
N GLU A 196 -3.11 -4.57 -0.70
CA GLU A 196 -3.78 -5.57 0.14
C GLU A 196 -4.88 -6.26 -0.68
N TRP A 197 -5.01 -7.57 -0.50
CA TRP A 197 -5.93 -8.42 -1.23
C TRP A 197 -6.85 -9.16 -0.27
N GLN A 198 -8.12 -9.24 -0.59
CA GLN A 198 -9.06 -10.06 0.19
C GLN A 198 -8.73 -11.56 0.04
N LYS A 199 -9.28 -12.39 0.92
CA LYS A 199 -9.02 -13.84 0.95
C LYS A 199 -9.25 -14.52 -0.41
N THR A 200 -10.30 -14.16 -1.13
CA THR A 200 -10.64 -14.73 -2.46
C THR A 200 -9.65 -14.34 -3.56
N GLU A 201 -8.84 -13.30 -3.31
CA GLU A 201 -7.90 -12.72 -4.27
C GLU A 201 -6.43 -12.87 -3.80
N ALA A 202 -6.17 -13.65 -2.75
CA ALA A 202 -4.83 -13.81 -2.16
C ALA A 202 -3.76 -14.23 -3.18
N ARG A 203 -4.15 -15.03 -4.20
CA ARG A 203 -3.26 -15.43 -5.31
C ARG A 203 -2.72 -14.24 -6.12
N LEU A 204 -3.46 -13.13 -6.17
CA LEU A 204 -3.01 -11.95 -6.88
C LEU A 204 -1.79 -11.29 -6.20
N ALA A 205 -1.66 -11.43 -4.88
CA ALA A 205 -0.45 -11.01 -4.18
C ALA A 205 0.79 -11.81 -4.66
N LEU A 206 0.61 -13.08 -4.98
CA LEU A 206 1.68 -13.94 -5.51
C LEU A 206 2.05 -13.57 -6.95
N ALA A 207 1.06 -13.28 -7.80
CA ALA A 207 1.29 -12.79 -9.16
C ALA A 207 2.05 -11.45 -9.17
N GLN A 208 1.71 -10.56 -8.25
CA GLN A 208 2.42 -9.28 -8.04
C GLN A 208 3.85 -9.50 -7.51
N TRP A 209 4.04 -10.45 -6.58
CA TRP A 209 5.36 -10.85 -6.13
C TRP A 209 6.25 -11.35 -7.28
N ASN A 210 5.72 -12.21 -8.14
CA ASN A 210 6.42 -12.72 -9.32
C ASN A 210 6.85 -11.58 -10.26
N TYR A 211 5.98 -10.56 -10.44
CA TYR A 211 6.29 -9.37 -11.23
C TYR A 211 7.51 -8.63 -10.68
N TRP A 212 7.56 -8.41 -9.36
CA TRP A 212 8.69 -7.72 -8.72
C TRP A 212 9.97 -8.55 -8.75
N CYS A 213 9.88 -9.86 -8.52
CA CYS A 213 11.01 -10.76 -8.65
C CYS A 213 11.61 -10.72 -10.05
N ARG A 214 10.75 -10.78 -11.06
CA ARG A 214 11.16 -10.70 -12.47
C ARG A 214 11.85 -9.38 -12.76
N TYR A 215 11.25 -8.27 -12.35
CA TYR A 215 11.86 -6.96 -12.50
C TYR A 215 13.25 -6.88 -11.84
N MET A 216 13.35 -7.28 -10.59
CA MET A 216 14.60 -7.17 -9.81
C MET A 216 15.69 -8.11 -10.30
N ASN A 217 15.35 -9.29 -10.77
CA ASN A 217 16.32 -10.30 -11.19
C ASN A 217 16.71 -10.15 -12.67
N GLU A 218 15.76 -9.94 -13.56
CA GLU A 218 15.99 -9.94 -15.00
C GLU A 218 15.89 -8.54 -15.62
N GLY A 219 15.14 -7.64 -15.01
CA GLY A 219 14.89 -6.28 -15.48
C GLY A 219 13.57 -6.13 -16.24
N PRO A 220 13.32 -4.94 -16.83
CA PRO A 220 12.03 -4.60 -17.38
C PRO A 220 11.78 -5.15 -18.80
N ARG A 221 12.76 -5.77 -19.45
CA ARG A 221 12.72 -6.12 -20.88
C ARG A 221 11.49 -6.95 -21.27
N ASP A 222 11.22 -7.99 -20.49
CA ASP A 222 10.22 -9.00 -20.79
C ASP A 222 9.05 -8.97 -19.80
N LEU A 223 8.90 -7.84 -19.10
CA LEU A 223 7.76 -7.63 -18.23
C LEU A 223 6.55 -7.14 -19.03
N PRO A 224 5.33 -7.60 -18.68
CA PRO A 224 4.12 -6.98 -19.20
C PRO A 224 4.08 -5.51 -18.77
N LYS A 225 3.52 -4.66 -19.65
CA LYS A 225 3.37 -3.24 -19.34
C LYS A 225 2.40 -3.08 -18.17
N PRO A 226 2.71 -2.24 -17.16
CA PRO A 226 1.79 -1.99 -16.06
C PRO A 226 0.42 -1.57 -16.55
N MET A 227 -0.63 -2.19 -16.00
CA MET A 227 -2.02 -1.91 -16.35
C MET A 227 -2.42 -0.47 -15.99
N LEU A 228 -1.78 0.09 -14.97
CA LEU A 228 -2.06 1.43 -14.47
C LEU A 228 -0.78 2.06 -13.89
N PHE A 229 -0.45 3.28 -14.33
CA PHE A 229 0.51 4.12 -13.63
C PHE A 229 -0.20 5.09 -12.71
N HIS A 230 0.07 5.01 -11.40
CA HIS A 230 -0.51 5.94 -10.43
C HIS A 230 0.02 7.36 -10.61
N THR A 231 -0.87 8.34 -10.45
CA THR A 231 -0.47 9.74 -10.47
C THR A 231 0.23 10.13 -9.17
N ARG A 232 1.28 10.95 -9.29
CA ARG A 232 1.94 11.62 -8.14
C ARG A 232 1.20 12.89 -7.71
N HIS A 233 0.36 13.42 -8.61
CA HIS A 233 -0.48 14.61 -8.39
C HIS A 233 -1.94 14.23 -8.66
N GLU A 234 -2.62 13.86 -7.60
CA GLU A 234 -4.01 13.43 -7.68
C GLU A 234 -4.93 14.63 -7.92
N THR A 235 -5.67 14.59 -9.01
CA THR A 235 -6.69 15.58 -9.35
C THR A 235 -8.01 15.29 -8.63
N PRO A 236 -8.96 16.25 -8.55
CA PRO A 236 -10.30 15.98 -8.03
C PRO A 236 -11.01 14.82 -8.73
N ARG A 237 -10.79 14.67 -10.04
CA ARG A 237 -11.34 13.57 -10.83
C ARG A 237 -10.75 12.22 -10.41
N GLU A 238 -9.45 12.15 -10.17
CA GLU A 238 -8.79 10.94 -9.66
C GLU A 238 -9.30 10.58 -8.26
N SER A 239 -9.39 11.55 -7.34
CA SER A 239 -9.95 11.34 -6.00
C SER A 239 -11.39 10.82 -6.06
N PHE A 240 -12.19 11.31 -7.01
CA PHE A 240 -13.53 10.82 -7.25
C PHE A 240 -13.55 9.37 -7.74
N LEU A 241 -12.70 9.01 -8.70
CA LEU A 241 -12.61 7.65 -9.23
C LEU A 241 -12.14 6.65 -8.18
N PHE A 242 -11.19 7.02 -7.33
CA PHE A 242 -10.80 6.18 -6.19
C PHE A 242 -11.98 5.91 -5.26
N SER A 243 -12.73 6.94 -4.90
CA SER A 243 -13.89 6.79 -4.03
C SER A 243 -15.02 6.01 -4.70
N LEU A 244 -15.23 6.22 -6.01
CA LEU A 244 -16.23 5.50 -6.78
C LEU A 244 -15.86 4.00 -6.92
N TYR A 245 -14.57 3.68 -7.05
CA TYR A 245 -14.09 2.30 -7.10
C TYR A 245 -14.47 1.54 -5.82
N ASP A 246 -14.23 2.14 -4.66
CA ASP A 246 -14.54 1.52 -3.38
C ASP A 246 -16.04 1.32 -3.14
N PHE A 247 -16.87 2.28 -3.56
CA PHE A 247 -18.30 2.30 -3.20
C PHE A 247 -19.26 1.96 -4.33
N GLY A 248 -18.88 2.15 -5.58
CA GLY A 248 -19.83 2.24 -6.66
C GLY A 248 -19.60 1.38 -7.89
N MET A 249 -18.44 0.76 -8.06
CA MET A 249 -18.18 -0.01 -9.30
C MET A 249 -19.07 -1.25 -9.42
N ASN A 250 -19.30 -1.94 -8.31
CA ASN A 250 -20.10 -3.17 -8.27
C ASN A 250 -21.59 -2.92 -7.99
N VAL A 251 -22.01 -1.66 -7.90
CA VAL A 251 -23.40 -1.30 -7.60
C VAL A 251 -24.18 -1.10 -8.91
N PRO A 252 -25.39 -1.65 -9.04
CA PRO A 252 -26.27 -1.39 -10.19
C PRO A 252 -26.45 0.11 -10.47
N ALA A 253 -26.59 0.48 -11.74
CA ALA A 253 -26.58 1.88 -12.16
C ALA A 253 -27.60 2.77 -11.40
N PHE A 254 -28.80 2.25 -11.12
CA PHE A 254 -29.82 2.99 -10.38
C PHE A 254 -29.45 3.22 -8.90
N MET A 255 -28.71 2.29 -8.29
CA MET A 255 -28.25 2.43 -6.91
C MET A 255 -27.03 3.36 -6.79
N ARG A 256 -26.31 3.62 -7.89
CA ARG A 256 -25.16 4.55 -7.88
C ARG A 256 -25.57 5.96 -7.42
N LEU A 257 -26.79 6.37 -7.70
CA LEU A 257 -27.29 7.66 -7.22
C LEU A 257 -27.39 7.71 -5.69
N LEU A 258 -27.78 6.60 -5.04
CA LEU A 258 -27.88 6.50 -3.58
C LEU A 258 -26.50 6.48 -2.89
N VAL A 259 -25.48 5.90 -3.53
CA VAL A 259 -24.12 5.88 -2.98
C VAL A 259 -23.31 7.13 -3.33
N MET A 260 -23.85 8.03 -4.16
CA MET A 260 -23.15 9.24 -4.57
C MET A 260 -22.80 10.19 -3.41
N PRO A 261 -23.69 10.45 -2.41
CA PRO A 261 -23.32 11.29 -1.27
C PRO A 261 -22.09 10.79 -0.50
N PRO A 262 -21.98 9.51 -0.07
CA PRO A 262 -20.75 9.00 0.53
C PRO A 262 -19.56 9.09 -0.43
N VAL A 263 -19.71 8.77 -1.72
CA VAL A 263 -18.62 8.90 -2.71
C VAL A 263 -18.09 10.34 -2.75
N LEU A 264 -18.95 11.33 -2.83
CA LEU A 264 -18.55 12.74 -2.84
C LEU A 264 -17.89 13.15 -1.52
N PHE A 265 -18.41 12.68 -0.40
CA PHE A 265 -17.82 12.96 0.92
C PHE A 265 -16.41 12.39 1.03
N PHE A 266 -16.17 11.13 0.65
CA PHE A 266 -14.84 10.51 0.66
C PHE A 266 -13.91 11.18 -0.35
N THR A 267 -14.41 11.57 -1.51
CA THR A 267 -13.67 12.37 -2.49
C THR A 267 -13.16 13.67 -1.85
N LEU A 268 -14.03 14.41 -1.17
CA LEU A 268 -13.65 15.63 -0.49
C LEU A 268 -12.58 15.38 0.59
N MET A 269 -12.76 14.33 1.40
CA MET A 269 -11.80 13.98 2.45
C MET A 269 -10.43 13.62 1.85
N ARG A 270 -10.42 12.88 0.76
CA ARG A 270 -9.19 12.53 0.04
C ARG A 270 -8.52 13.79 -0.55
N MET A 271 -9.28 14.69 -1.15
CA MET A 271 -8.78 15.97 -1.67
C MET A 271 -8.16 16.83 -0.57
N ILE A 272 -8.83 16.98 0.59
CA ILE A 272 -8.30 17.74 1.73
C ILE A 272 -6.98 17.14 2.19
N SER A 273 -6.93 15.82 2.39
CA SER A 273 -5.70 15.14 2.79
C SER A 273 -4.58 15.34 1.76
N ASN A 274 -4.87 15.25 0.46
CA ASN A 274 -3.86 15.46 -0.59
C ASN A 274 -3.38 16.90 -0.70
N ALA A 275 -4.25 17.88 -0.46
CA ALA A 275 -3.90 19.30 -0.47
C ALA A 275 -2.96 19.69 0.69
N THR A 276 -3.13 19.07 1.86
CA THR A 276 -2.31 19.37 3.05
C THR A 276 -1.03 18.54 3.14
N CYS A 277 -0.93 17.45 2.37
CA CYS A 277 0.25 16.60 2.30
C CYS A 277 1.24 17.08 1.23
N ARG A 278 2.54 16.82 1.44
CA ARG A 278 3.60 17.12 0.48
C ARG A 278 4.11 15.89 -0.27
N ALA A 279 4.78 16.11 -1.39
CA ALA A 279 5.50 15.05 -2.08
C ALA A 279 6.68 14.54 -1.23
N PRO A 280 7.08 13.27 -1.38
CA PRO A 280 8.28 12.73 -0.74
C PRO A 280 9.54 13.39 -1.29
N ILE A 281 10.52 13.61 -0.42
CA ILE A 281 11.85 14.14 -0.77
C ILE A 281 12.86 13.04 -0.50
N TRP A 282 13.40 12.45 -1.55
CA TRP A 282 14.45 11.45 -1.42
C TRP A 282 15.74 12.08 -0.90
N PRO A 283 16.51 11.41 -0.02
CA PRO A 283 17.88 11.83 0.31
C PRO A 283 18.73 11.90 -0.96
N ASP A 284 19.66 12.87 -1.00
CA ASP A 284 20.50 13.11 -2.19
C ASP A 284 21.29 11.86 -2.61
N GLU A 285 21.73 11.05 -1.66
CA GLU A 285 22.40 9.79 -1.92
C GLU A 285 21.55 8.86 -2.80
N ILE A 286 20.28 8.64 -2.42
CA ILE A 286 19.38 7.77 -3.15
C ILE A 286 18.90 8.42 -4.45
N ALA A 287 18.69 9.75 -4.43
CA ALA A 287 18.33 10.51 -5.62
C ALA A 287 19.41 10.39 -6.70
N ASN A 288 20.69 10.54 -6.34
CA ASN A 288 21.83 10.42 -7.25
C ASN A 288 21.98 8.98 -7.79
N LEU A 289 21.82 7.96 -6.96
CA LEU A 289 21.80 6.56 -7.41
C LEU A 289 20.67 6.27 -8.40
N SER A 290 19.59 7.02 -8.32
CA SER A 290 18.37 6.84 -9.11
C SER A 290 18.33 7.71 -10.39
N ILE A 291 19.42 8.35 -10.77
CA ILE A 291 19.49 9.08 -12.04
C ILE A 291 19.45 8.07 -13.19
N ILE A 292 18.45 8.19 -14.05
CA ILE A 292 18.27 7.35 -15.25
C ILE A 292 18.90 8.02 -16.47
N ALA A 293 19.28 7.24 -17.47
CA ALA A 293 19.72 7.76 -18.75
C ALA A 293 18.53 8.45 -19.46
N PRO A 294 18.76 9.60 -20.16
CA PRO A 294 17.69 10.31 -20.85
C PRO A 294 17.00 9.47 -21.93
N ASP A 295 17.70 8.52 -22.49
CA ASP A 295 17.30 7.61 -23.58
C ASP A 295 16.95 6.19 -23.06
N ASP A 296 16.70 6.02 -21.76
CA ASP A 296 16.32 4.72 -21.21
C ASP A 296 15.04 4.20 -21.89
N PRO A 297 15.13 3.09 -22.66
CA PRO A 297 14.00 2.58 -23.43
C PRO A 297 12.88 2.02 -22.58
N TYR A 298 13.14 1.78 -21.29
CA TYR A 298 12.19 1.22 -20.32
C TYR A 298 11.62 2.26 -19.36
N ALA A 299 12.00 3.54 -19.53
CA ALA A 299 11.46 4.61 -18.69
C ALA A 299 9.97 4.82 -18.99
N GLU A 300 9.11 4.50 -18.01
CA GLU A 300 7.67 4.72 -18.05
C GLU A 300 7.20 5.32 -16.69
N PRO A 301 6.17 6.19 -16.67
CA PRO A 301 5.44 6.70 -17.84
C PRO A 301 6.27 7.73 -18.63
N ARG A 302 6.13 7.67 -19.94
CA ARG A 302 6.70 8.65 -20.87
C ARG A 302 5.61 9.52 -21.50
N GLN A 303 6.00 10.45 -22.37
CA GLN A 303 5.02 11.27 -23.08
C GLN A 303 4.03 10.40 -23.86
N GLY A 304 2.73 10.60 -23.60
CA GLY A 304 1.64 9.81 -24.19
C GLY A 304 1.20 8.58 -23.39
N THR A 305 1.95 8.16 -22.37
CA THR A 305 1.48 7.11 -21.46
C THR A 305 0.38 7.67 -20.56
N PRO A 306 -0.81 7.02 -20.47
CA PRO A 306 -1.86 7.47 -19.58
C PRO A 306 -1.44 7.30 -18.11
N ILE A 307 -1.70 8.31 -17.29
CA ILE A 307 -1.36 8.34 -15.86
C ILE A 307 -2.63 8.55 -15.05
N GLY A 308 -2.87 7.67 -14.09
CA GLY A 308 -4.06 7.65 -13.24
C GLY A 308 -5.24 6.94 -13.88
N TRP A 309 -6.26 6.69 -13.09
CA TRP A 309 -7.46 5.95 -13.49
C TRP A 309 -8.20 6.60 -14.65
N ALA A 310 -8.34 7.94 -14.62
CA ALA A 310 -9.12 8.66 -15.60
C ALA A 310 -8.56 8.51 -17.02
N GLU A 311 -7.27 8.77 -17.16
CA GLU A 311 -6.60 8.70 -18.46
C GLU A 311 -6.47 7.25 -18.95
N THR A 312 -6.17 6.32 -18.04
CA THR A 312 -6.05 4.89 -18.36
C THR A 312 -7.37 4.31 -18.87
N ILE A 313 -8.48 4.55 -18.17
CA ILE A 313 -9.80 4.06 -18.60
C ILE A 313 -10.19 4.64 -19.97
N LEU A 314 -9.88 5.91 -20.23
CA LEU A 314 -10.15 6.52 -21.53
C LEU A 314 -9.29 5.91 -22.64
N ALA A 315 -8.01 5.64 -22.38
CA ALA A 315 -7.11 5.01 -23.33
C ALA A 315 -7.51 3.55 -23.64
N GLN A 316 -7.87 2.78 -22.61
CA GLN A 316 -8.38 1.42 -22.76
C GLN A 316 -9.68 1.38 -23.60
N LYS A 317 -10.62 2.30 -23.36
CA LYS A 317 -11.85 2.40 -24.17
C LYS A 317 -11.60 2.74 -25.65
N ARG A 318 -10.48 3.38 -25.96
CA ARG A 318 -10.06 3.65 -27.34
C ARG A 318 -9.24 2.52 -27.96
N GLY A 319 -8.82 1.53 -27.16
CA GLY A 319 -7.89 0.48 -27.57
C GLY A 319 -6.43 0.93 -27.64
N ASP A 320 -6.10 2.10 -27.08
CA ASP A 320 -4.74 2.67 -27.11
C ASP A 320 -3.86 2.15 -25.96
N TYR A 321 -4.44 1.44 -24.99
CA TYR A 321 -3.75 0.96 -23.81
C TYR A 321 -4.29 -0.43 -23.40
N PRO A 322 -3.42 -1.36 -22.97
CA PRO A 322 -3.87 -2.68 -22.54
C PRO A 322 -4.80 -2.60 -21.32
N ASP A 323 -5.81 -3.43 -21.31
CA ASP A 323 -6.77 -3.61 -20.20
C ASP A 323 -6.40 -4.79 -19.28
N ASP A 324 -5.40 -5.58 -19.67
CA ASP A 324 -4.86 -6.71 -18.93
C ASP A 324 -3.33 -6.70 -19.00
N ASP A 325 -2.65 -6.81 -17.84
CA ASP A 325 -1.20 -6.96 -17.70
C ASP A 325 -0.79 -8.43 -17.50
N HIS A 326 -1.68 -9.37 -17.84
CA HIS A 326 -1.47 -10.78 -17.62
C HIS A 326 -0.36 -11.35 -18.50
N ALA A 327 0.61 -12.00 -17.86
CA ALA A 327 1.62 -12.82 -18.52
C ALA A 327 1.96 -14.04 -17.67
N ARG A 328 2.68 -14.99 -18.26
CA ARG A 328 3.18 -16.17 -17.56
C ARG A 328 4.68 -16.13 -17.37
N VAL A 329 5.14 -16.66 -16.25
CA VAL A 329 6.56 -16.92 -16.02
C VAL A 329 7.04 -17.94 -17.07
N ARG A 330 8.10 -17.62 -17.84
CA ARG A 330 8.60 -18.45 -18.94
C ARG A 330 9.04 -19.84 -18.50
N ASP A 331 9.73 -19.90 -17.38
CA ASP A 331 10.35 -21.13 -16.87
C ASP A 331 9.44 -21.85 -15.86
N TRP A 332 8.13 -21.62 -15.96
CA TRP A 332 7.17 -22.30 -15.12
C TRP A 332 7.05 -23.78 -15.50
N ALA A 333 7.51 -24.66 -14.61
CA ALA A 333 7.48 -26.12 -14.76
C ALA A 333 6.28 -26.77 -14.04
N GLY A 334 5.37 -25.97 -13.46
CA GLY A 334 4.20 -26.47 -12.74
C GLY A 334 3.00 -26.73 -13.63
N GLU A 335 1.82 -26.91 -13.01
CA GLU A 335 0.56 -27.15 -13.73
C GLU A 335 0.20 -26.00 -14.69
N PRO A 336 -0.43 -26.29 -15.85
CA PRO A 336 -0.85 -25.27 -16.81
C PRO A 336 -1.78 -24.21 -16.21
N ASP A 337 -2.63 -24.61 -15.29
CA ASP A 337 -3.60 -23.79 -14.57
C ASP A 337 -2.99 -23.25 -13.28
N GLY A 338 -2.13 -22.30 -13.30
CA GLY A 338 -1.41 -21.76 -12.14
C GLY A 338 -2.25 -21.36 -10.92
N GLU A 339 -3.54 -21.18 -11.09
CA GLU A 339 -4.48 -20.92 -10.00
C GLU A 339 -4.49 -22.06 -8.98
N LYS A 340 -4.56 -23.31 -9.43
CA LYS A 340 -4.54 -24.49 -8.54
C LYS A 340 -3.24 -24.59 -7.75
N HIS A 341 -2.11 -24.25 -8.40
CA HIS A 341 -0.83 -24.24 -7.69
C HIS A 341 -0.77 -23.12 -6.65
N ALA A 342 -1.21 -21.92 -6.99
CA ALA A 342 -1.24 -20.79 -6.06
C ALA A 342 -2.16 -21.08 -4.86
N ASP A 343 -3.32 -21.68 -5.10
CA ASP A 343 -4.24 -22.08 -4.04
C ASP A 343 -3.63 -23.19 -3.16
N ALA A 344 -3.02 -24.22 -3.75
CA ALA A 344 -2.33 -25.27 -3.02
C ALA A 344 -1.15 -24.74 -2.19
N TRP A 345 -0.44 -23.75 -2.72
CA TRP A 345 0.64 -23.06 -1.99
C TRP A 345 0.10 -22.23 -0.84
N LEU A 346 -1.03 -21.55 -1.01
CA LEU A 346 -1.71 -20.82 0.08
C LEU A 346 -2.12 -21.75 1.22
N ASP A 347 -2.58 -22.96 0.89
CA ASP A 347 -2.98 -23.94 1.90
C ASP A 347 -1.76 -24.60 2.58
N ASN A 348 -0.77 -25.01 1.82
CA ASN A 348 0.43 -25.68 2.32
C ASN A 348 1.65 -25.46 1.40
N PRO A 349 2.45 -24.39 1.63
CA PRO A 349 3.59 -24.06 0.77
C PRO A 349 4.62 -25.18 0.59
N SER A 350 4.94 -25.89 1.65
CA SER A 350 5.95 -26.96 1.61
C SER A 350 5.52 -28.12 0.72
N ARG A 351 4.24 -28.50 0.77
CA ARG A 351 3.68 -29.57 -0.06
C ARG A 351 3.58 -29.16 -1.52
N ALA A 352 3.15 -27.93 -1.79
CA ALA A 352 3.05 -27.41 -3.16
C ALA A 352 4.42 -27.34 -3.85
N LEU A 353 5.44 -26.86 -3.15
CA LEU A 353 6.82 -26.81 -3.68
C LEU A 353 7.43 -28.22 -3.90
N ALA A 354 7.12 -29.18 -3.03
CA ALA A 354 7.53 -30.56 -3.24
C ALA A 354 6.86 -31.21 -4.47
N ALA A 355 5.58 -30.96 -4.69
CA ALA A 355 4.85 -31.41 -5.86
C ALA A 355 5.41 -30.80 -7.16
N GLN A 356 5.70 -29.50 -7.16
CA GLN A 356 6.30 -28.82 -8.31
C GLN A 356 7.68 -29.41 -8.69
N ARG A 357 8.53 -29.70 -7.71
CA ARG A 357 9.85 -30.33 -7.97
C ARG A 357 9.75 -31.76 -8.49
N ALA A 358 8.69 -32.49 -8.16
CA ALA A 358 8.48 -33.85 -8.63
C ALA A 358 7.98 -33.92 -10.09
N THR A 359 7.45 -32.80 -10.62
CA THR A 359 6.93 -32.68 -12.00
C THR A 359 7.92 -31.99 -12.95
N SER A 360 8.96 -31.36 -12.44
CA SER A 360 10.07 -30.76 -13.20
C SER A 360 11.21 -31.77 -13.41
#